data_f14aa0c7cabf031547f565db8209f692
#
_entry.id   f14aa0c7cabf031547f565db8209f692
#
_cell.length_a   1.000
_cell.length_b   1.000
_cell.length_c   1.000
_cell.angle_alpha   90.00
_cell.angle_beta   90.00
_cell.angle_gamma   90.00
#
_symmetry.space_group_name_H-M   'P 1'
#
loop_
_entity.id
_entity.type
_entity.pdbx_description
1 polymer ?
#
loop_
_entity_poly.entity_id
_entity_poly.type
_entity_poly.pdbx_seq_one_letter_code
_entity_poly.pdbx_strand_id
1 'polypeptide(L)'
;MTEQTFDCESIVTQAARELYRSGDTTTFLIAMDDIIQSEIPRAWSAELRERGLKPDDTTSKEKNELINHVVKTSSYVSRLMADVLKLRHDNQQFEIVLPKIKTWVGQWAVVPLEVKAMNTQTEDAYREKLERGTMYYLWSGQWGKGAFTSRMESVVNEGLTNAWAAGMKRGGLTYPDDQTDVEREEMFALIEQEISHIPDLADYIAENNKASGASSDVIINKAALWSVRWRDVESRAFLAAMADRPVTWHIGATEKHCPDCLWANGKTYRGSVWEKYNWHTQSQALSCHGYNCDCSLTDDGNKPNKGHPRMLIGGE
;
A
#
# COMPACT_ATOMS: atom_id res chain seq x y z
N MET A 1 -35.74 11.24 -22.95
CA MET A 1 -35.66 10.70 -21.58
C MET A 1 -34.63 11.53 -20.87
N THR A 2 -35.03 12.42 -19.97
CA THR A 2 -34.13 13.22 -19.13
C THR A 2 -33.41 12.26 -18.19
N GLU A 3 -32.09 12.13 -18.34
CA GLU A 3 -31.25 11.47 -17.36
C GLU A 3 -31.48 12.16 -16.02
N GLN A 4 -32.07 11.46 -15.07
CA GLN A 4 -32.06 11.87 -13.68
C GLN A 4 -30.58 11.83 -13.23
N THR A 5 -29.96 13.00 -13.18
CA THR A 5 -28.67 13.14 -12.51
C THR A 5 -28.89 12.76 -11.05
N PHE A 6 -28.32 11.65 -10.64
CA PHE A 6 -28.40 11.16 -9.28
C PHE A 6 -27.68 12.17 -8.38
N ASP A 7 -28.39 12.75 -7.44
CA ASP A 7 -27.86 13.77 -6.54
C ASP A 7 -27.13 13.13 -5.36
N CYS A 8 -25.92 12.61 -5.64
CA CYS A 8 -25.06 12.01 -4.62
C CYS A 8 -24.79 12.96 -3.44
N GLU A 9 -24.71 14.28 -3.69
CA GLU A 9 -24.49 15.27 -2.63
C GLU A 9 -25.65 15.28 -1.64
N SER A 10 -26.88 15.23 -2.13
CA SER A 10 -28.08 15.18 -1.28
C SER A 10 -28.13 13.92 -0.43
N ILE A 11 -27.85 12.76 -1.02
CA ILE A 11 -27.90 11.47 -0.31
C ILE A 11 -26.82 11.40 0.75
N VAL A 12 -25.58 11.77 0.43
CA VAL A 12 -24.46 11.80 1.40
C VAL A 12 -24.76 12.79 2.52
N THR A 13 -25.31 13.96 2.19
CA THR A 13 -25.68 14.97 3.19
C THR A 13 -26.77 14.46 4.13
N GLN A 14 -27.78 13.78 3.58
CA GLN A 14 -28.87 13.23 4.39
C GLN A 14 -28.37 12.10 5.29
N ALA A 15 -27.56 11.18 4.78
CA ALA A 15 -26.97 10.09 5.56
C ALA A 15 -26.05 10.62 6.67
N ALA A 16 -25.21 11.61 6.38
CA ALA A 16 -24.34 12.26 7.36
C ALA A 16 -25.14 13.02 8.44
N ARG A 17 -26.26 13.65 8.06
CA ARG A 17 -27.16 14.33 9.02
C ARG A 17 -27.84 13.33 9.94
N GLU A 18 -28.25 12.19 9.42
CA GLU A 18 -28.84 11.13 10.24
C GLU A 18 -27.81 10.52 11.20
N LEU A 19 -26.60 10.25 10.72
CA LEU A 19 -25.48 9.84 11.57
C LEU A 19 -25.21 10.85 12.70
N TYR A 20 -25.21 12.13 12.39
CA TYR A 20 -25.03 13.21 13.38
C TYR A 20 -26.15 13.18 14.45
N ARG A 21 -27.40 12.96 14.05
CA ARG A 21 -28.56 12.93 14.98
C ARG A 21 -28.59 11.67 15.84
N SER A 22 -28.45 10.50 15.23
CA SER A 22 -28.63 9.22 15.86
C SER A 22 -27.35 8.66 16.47
N GLY A 23 -26.19 8.90 15.86
CA GLY A 23 -24.95 8.22 16.10
C GLY A 23 -24.91 6.81 15.51
N ASP A 24 -25.93 6.44 14.71
CA ASP A 24 -26.03 5.13 14.08
C ASP A 24 -25.16 5.06 12.82
N THR A 25 -24.02 4.39 12.98
CA THR A 25 -23.06 4.17 11.89
C THR A 25 -23.58 3.17 10.86
N THR A 26 -24.48 2.28 11.22
CA THR A 26 -24.98 1.21 10.35
C THR A 26 -25.79 1.81 9.19
N THR A 27 -26.76 2.66 9.49
CA THR A 27 -27.59 3.33 8.48
C THR A 27 -26.74 4.19 7.54
N PHE A 28 -25.74 4.90 8.11
CA PHE A 28 -24.81 5.69 7.30
C PHE A 28 -23.99 4.79 6.33
N LEU A 29 -23.43 3.69 6.83
CA LEU A 29 -22.62 2.79 6.02
C LEU A 29 -23.44 2.10 4.92
N ILE A 30 -24.69 1.70 5.19
CA ILE A 30 -25.59 1.12 4.18
C ILE A 30 -25.84 2.14 3.04
N ALA A 31 -26.17 3.39 3.38
CA ALA A 31 -26.39 4.42 2.38
C ALA A 31 -25.15 4.70 1.53
N MET A 32 -23.95 4.67 2.14
CA MET A 32 -22.70 4.85 1.43
C MET A 32 -22.34 3.64 0.55
N ASP A 33 -22.63 2.43 1.02
CA ASP A 33 -22.41 1.21 0.25
C ASP A 33 -23.32 1.17 -0.99
N ASP A 34 -24.58 1.54 -0.85
CA ASP A 34 -25.53 1.66 -1.97
C ASP A 34 -25.01 2.64 -3.04
N ILE A 35 -24.46 3.78 -2.63
CA ILE A 35 -23.84 4.74 -3.56
C ILE A 35 -22.63 4.13 -4.27
N ILE A 36 -21.73 3.50 -3.52
CA ILE A 36 -20.52 2.88 -4.06
C ILE A 36 -20.89 1.77 -5.05
N GLN A 37 -21.86 0.94 -4.72
CA GLN A 37 -22.24 -0.21 -5.56
C GLN A 37 -23.08 0.18 -6.78
N SER A 38 -23.85 1.25 -6.71
CA SER A 38 -24.72 1.67 -7.80
C SER A 38 -24.11 2.75 -8.69
N GLU A 39 -23.61 3.81 -8.10
CA GLU A 39 -23.24 5.03 -8.83
C GLU A 39 -21.84 5.01 -9.41
N ILE A 40 -20.87 4.40 -8.70
CA ILE A 40 -19.52 4.29 -9.24
C ILE A 40 -19.48 3.42 -10.50
N PRO A 41 -20.09 2.22 -10.55
CA PRO A 41 -20.19 1.43 -11.78
C PRO A 41 -20.94 2.15 -12.91
N ARG A 42 -21.95 2.96 -12.59
CA ARG A 42 -22.69 3.75 -13.61
C ARG A 42 -21.79 4.84 -14.21
N ALA A 43 -21.12 5.62 -13.36
CA ALA A 43 -20.19 6.65 -13.81
C ALA A 43 -19.06 6.02 -14.65
N TRP A 44 -18.53 4.89 -14.20
CA TRP A 44 -17.52 4.13 -14.95
C TRP A 44 -18.03 3.66 -16.31
N SER A 45 -19.24 3.10 -16.37
CA SER A 45 -19.84 2.64 -17.61
C SER A 45 -20.16 3.79 -18.58
N ALA A 46 -20.50 4.97 -18.06
CA ALA A 46 -20.71 6.17 -18.87
C ALA A 46 -19.39 6.63 -19.51
N GLU A 47 -18.33 6.70 -18.73
CA GLU A 47 -17.01 7.09 -19.20
C GLU A 47 -16.42 6.11 -20.22
N LEU A 48 -16.56 4.80 -20.01
CA LEU A 48 -16.16 3.81 -21.01
C LEU A 48 -16.89 4.01 -22.34
N ARG A 49 -18.19 4.33 -22.28
CA ARG A 49 -18.98 4.63 -23.48
C ARG A 49 -18.50 5.89 -24.22
N GLU A 50 -18.14 6.94 -23.48
CA GLU A 50 -17.58 8.15 -24.09
C GLU A 50 -16.25 7.88 -24.81
N ARG A 51 -15.48 6.89 -24.34
CA ARG A 51 -14.24 6.42 -25.00
C ARG A 51 -14.49 5.42 -26.13
N GLY A 52 -15.73 5.05 -26.40
CA GLY A 52 -16.08 4.02 -27.39
C GLY A 52 -15.75 2.60 -26.96
N LEU A 53 -15.52 2.37 -25.65
CA LEU A 53 -15.25 1.05 -25.06
C LEU A 53 -16.53 0.45 -24.49
N LYS A 54 -16.64 -0.89 -24.53
CA LYS A 54 -17.70 -1.62 -23.84
C LYS A 54 -17.16 -2.16 -22.50
N PRO A 55 -18.02 -2.33 -21.47
CA PRO A 55 -17.62 -2.92 -20.19
C PRO A 55 -16.94 -4.30 -20.33
N ASP A 56 -17.34 -5.08 -21.31
CA ASP A 56 -16.79 -6.41 -21.56
C ASP A 56 -15.42 -6.38 -22.26
N ASP A 57 -15.11 -5.27 -22.95
CA ASP A 57 -13.83 -5.07 -23.65
C ASP A 57 -12.76 -4.45 -22.71
N THR A 58 -13.08 -4.25 -21.43
CA THR A 58 -12.16 -3.61 -20.48
C THR A 58 -10.99 -4.51 -20.14
N THR A 59 -9.82 -3.93 -20.21
CA THR A 59 -8.56 -4.59 -19.82
C THR A 59 -8.48 -4.77 -18.31
N SER A 60 -7.57 -5.63 -17.86
CA SER A 60 -7.28 -5.77 -16.42
C SER A 60 -6.85 -4.45 -15.78
N LYS A 61 -6.21 -3.56 -16.56
CA LYS A 61 -5.80 -2.22 -16.12
C LYS A 61 -7.02 -1.36 -15.75
N GLU A 62 -8.00 -1.27 -16.63
CA GLU A 62 -9.21 -0.47 -16.42
C GLU A 62 -10.06 -1.00 -15.27
N LYS A 63 -10.13 -2.33 -15.12
CA LYS A 63 -10.78 -2.97 -13.97
C LYS A 63 -10.10 -2.61 -12.65
N ASN A 64 -8.77 -2.57 -12.63
CA ASN A 64 -8.00 -2.16 -11.46
C ASN A 64 -8.17 -0.67 -11.16
N GLU A 65 -8.28 0.19 -12.18
CA GLU A 65 -8.59 1.62 -12.01
C GLU A 65 -9.94 1.83 -11.33
N LEU A 66 -10.97 1.09 -11.75
CA LEU A 66 -12.28 1.13 -11.09
C LEU A 66 -12.20 0.67 -9.63
N ILE A 67 -11.52 -0.44 -9.36
CA ILE A 67 -11.35 -0.96 -7.99
C ILE A 67 -10.64 0.08 -7.12
N ASN A 68 -9.57 0.70 -7.63
CA ASN A 68 -8.83 1.73 -6.89
C ASN A 68 -9.71 2.96 -6.61
N HIS A 69 -10.57 3.34 -7.56
CA HIS A 69 -11.51 4.44 -7.35
C HIS A 69 -12.54 4.11 -6.26
N VAL A 70 -13.11 2.90 -6.28
CA VAL A 70 -14.02 2.41 -5.22
C VAL A 70 -13.35 2.44 -3.85
N VAL A 71 -12.12 1.93 -3.75
CA VAL A 71 -11.35 1.92 -2.50
C VAL A 71 -11.07 3.34 -1.99
N LYS A 72 -10.67 4.26 -2.88
CA LYS A 72 -10.45 5.66 -2.54
C LYS A 72 -11.73 6.33 -2.01
N THR A 73 -12.86 6.06 -2.66
CA THR A 73 -14.17 6.55 -2.21
C THR A 73 -14.52 6.03 -0.82
N SER A 74 -14.28 4.75 -0.54
CA SER A 74 -14.51 4.17 0.77
C SER A 74 -13.70 4.85 1.89
N SER A 75 -12.45 5.27 1.59
CA SER A 75 -11.63 6.01 2.56
C SER A 75 -12.20 7.41 2.87
N TYR A 76 -12.79 8.09 1.89
CA TYR A 76 -13.47 9.36 2.12
C TYR A 76 -14.72 9.20 2.99
N VAL A 77 -15.51 8.16 2.74
CA VAL A 77 -16.69 7.82 3.54
C VAL A 77 -16.32 7.65 5.00
N SER A 78 -15.24 6.94 5.28
CA SER A 78 -14.78 6.68 6.63
C SER A 78 -14.31 7.95 7.35
N ARG A 79 -13.59 8.84 6.65
CA ARG A 79 -13.20 10.14 7.21
C ARG A 79 -14.42 11.01 7.49
N LEU A 80 -15.40 11.04 6.59
CA LEU A 80 -16.65 11.77 6.81
C LEU A 80 -17.37 11.27 8.05
N MET A 81 -17.48 9.95 8.20
CA MET A 81 -18.10 9.33 9.37
C MET A 81 -17.41 9.78 10.66
N ALA A 82 -16.07 9.72 10.70
CA ALA A 82 -15.30 10.14 11.86
C ALA A 82 -15.48 11.65 12.16
N ASP A 83 -15.45 12.50 11.14
CA ASP A 83 -15.66 13.95 11.29
C ASP A 83 -17.06 14.25 11.83
N VAL A 84 -18.11 13.59 11.32
CA VAL A 84 -19.49 13.77 11.78
C VAL A 84 -19.67 13.31 13.22
N LEU A 85 -19.13 12.16 13.59
CA LEU A 85 -19.20 11.66 14.96
C LEU A 85 -18.44 12.57 15.93
N LYS A 86 -17.29 13.11 15.52
CA LYS A 86 -16.53 14.07 16.30
C LYS A 86 -17.34 15.36 16.52
N LEU A 87 -17.94 15.92 15.47
CA LEU A 87 -18.80 17.11 15.59
C LEU A 87 -19.97 16.87 16.56
N ARG A 88 -20.59 15.67 16.50
CA ARG A 88 -21.65 15.28 17.42
C ARG A 88 -21.15 15.19 18.86
N HIS A 89 -20.02 14.54 19.08
CA HIS A 89 -19.38 14.42 20.38
C HIS A 89 -19.04 15.79 21.00
N ASP A 90 -18.52 16.70 20.16
CA ASP A 90 -18.08 18.04 20.58
C ASP A 90 -19.24 19.06 20.62
N ASN A 91 -20.50 18.63 20.39
CA ASN A 91 -21.70 19.49 20.30
C ASN A 91 -21.55 20.67 19.31
N GLN A 92 -20.82 20.47 18.23
CA GLN A 92 -20.62 21.47 17.18
C GLN A 92 -21.73 21.40 16.14
N GLN A 93 -21.94 22.49 15.39
CA GLN A 93 -22.99 22.55 14.38
C GLN A 93 -22.65 21.67 13.17
N PHE A 94 -23.65 20.93 12.66
CA PHE A 94 -23.48 20.02 11.52
C PHE A 94 -23.04 20.74 10.24
N GLU A 95 -23.46 22.00 10.06
CA GLU A 95 -23.15 22.83 8.88
C GLU A 95 -21.65 22.96 8.60
N ILE A 96 -20.80 22.75 9.61
CA ILE A 96 -19.32 22.78 9.48
C ILE A 96 -18.81 21.68 8.53
N VAL A 97 -19.52 20.56 8.42
CA VAL A 97 -19.08 19.44 7.56
C VAL A 97 -19.57 19.56 6.11
N LEU A 98 -20.59 20.39 5.85
CA LEU A 98 -21.19 20.51 4.52
C LEU A 98 -20.19 20.87 3.40
N PRO A 99 -19.27 21.84 3.57
CA PRO A 99 -18.25 22.11 2.55
C PRO A 99 -17.37 20.91 2.24
N LYS A 100 -17.04 20.10 3.25
CA LYS A 100 -16.25 18.86 3.06
C LYS A 100 -17.04 17.83 2.28
N ILE A 101 -18.33 17.63 2.57
CA ILE A 101 -19.21 16.74 1.81
C ILE A 101 -19.21 17.13 0.35
N LYS A 102 -19.44 18.41 0.05
CA LYS A 102 -19.45 18.91 -1.33
C LYS A 102 -18.11 18.67 -2.05
N THR A 103 -17.00 18.95 -1.38
CA THR A 103 -15.67 18.72 -1.94
C THR A 103 -15.45 17.22 -2.21
N TRP A 104 -15.85 16.35 -1.31
CA TRP A 104 -15.67 14.91 -1.46
C TRP A 104 -16.54 14.32 -2.55
N VAL A 105 -17.84 14.69 -2.58
CA VAL A 105 -18.74 14.27 -3.67
C VAL A 105 -18.20 14.73 -5.01
N GLY A 106 -17.72 15.97 -5.13
CA GLY A 106 -17.10 16.47 -6.35
C GLY A 106 -15.83 15.68 -6.78
N GLN A 107 -15.09 15.13 -5.83
CA GLN A 107 -13.87 14.32 -6.12
C GLN A 107 -14.17 12.91 -6.60
N TRP A 108 -15.34 12.34 -6.26
CA TRP A 108 -15.69 10.98 -6.67
C TRP A 108 -16.79 10.92 -7.73
N ALA A 109 -17.65 11.92 -7.83
CA ALA A 109 -18.64 12.01 -8.91
C ALA A 109 -18.00 12.28 -10.28
N VAL A 110 -16.83 12.93 -10.29
CA VAL A 110 -15.99 13.04 -11.48
C VAL A 110 -14.98 11.90 -11.38
N VAL A 111 -15.18 10.83 -12.11
CA VAL A 111 -14.14 9.79 -12.30
C VAL A 111 -13.05 10.44 -13.16
N PRO A 112 -11.93 10.92 -12.57
CA PRO A 112 -10.84 11.40 -13.42
C PRO A 112 -10.18 10.17 -13.99
N LEU A 113 -10.38 9.91 -15.25
CA LEU A 113 -9.64 8.89 -15.99
C LEU A 113 -8.17 9.25 -16.22
N GLU A 114 -7.73 10.39 -15.73
CA GLU A 114 -6.34 10.64 -15.39
C GLU A 114 -5.95 10.04 -14.03
N VAL A 115 -6.54 8.93 -13.63
CA VAL A 115 -5.81 8.03 -12.74
C VAL A 115 -4.72 7.44 -13.62
N LYS A 116 -3.59 8.14 -13.73
CA LYS A 116 -2.30 7.51 -14.01
C LYS A 116 -2.37 6.21 -13.24
N ALA A 117 -2.33 5.08 -13.97
CA ALA A 117 -2.27 3.78 -13.36
C ALA A 117 -1.39 3.95 -12.13
N MET A 118 -1.97 3.84 -10.93
CA MET A 118 -1.17 3.82 -9.71
C MET A 118 -0.43 2.50 -9.81
N ASN A 119 0.68 2.62 -10.49
CA ASN A 119 1.64 1.59 -10.67
C ASN A 119 2.06 1.26 -9.25
N THR A 120 1.66 0.10 -8.73
CA THR A 120 2.21 -0.47 -7.49
C THR A 120 3.72 -0.67 -7.57
N GLN A 121 4.37 0.01 -8.51
CA GLN A 121 5.79 0.00 -8.79
C GLN A 121 6.58 0.87 -7.83
N THR A 122 5.94 1.48 -6.82
CA THR A 122 6.63 2.25 -5.80
C THR A 122 6.25 1.78 -4.41
N GLU A 123 7.16 1.94 -3.47
CA GLU A 123 6.92 1.68 -2.05
C GLU A 123 5.69 2.44 -1.53
N ASP A 124 5.53 3.72 -1.92
CA ASP A 124 4.39 4.54 -1.47
C ASP A 124 3.05 3.98 -1.95
N ALA A 125 2.97 3.49 -3.17
CA ALA A 125 1.77 2.88 -3.70
C ALA A 125 1.47 1.52 -3.03
N TYR A 126 2.49 0.75 -2.71
CA TYR A 126 2.35 -0.49 -1.93
C TYR A 126 1.87 -0.20 -0.51
N ARG A 127 2.49 0.78 0.17
CA ARG A 127 2.07 1.27 1.49
C ARG A 127 0.61 1.70 1.48
N GLU A 128 0.21 2.53 0.53
CA GLU A 128 -1.16 3.00 0.41
C GLU A 128 -2.17 1.85 0.24
N LYS A 129 -1.83 0.79 -0.50
CA LYS A 129 -2.68 -0.39 -0.63
C LYS A 129 -2.80 -1.18 0.68
N LEU A 130 -1.70 -1.35 1.42
CA LEU A 130 -1.70 -2.01 2.73
C LEU A 130 -2.59 -1.25 3.74
N GLU A 131 -2.42 0.06 3.82
CA GLU A 131 -3.20 0.94 4.69
C GLU A 131 -4.70 0.86 4.36
N ARG A 132 -5.04 0.96 3.07
CA ARG A 132 -6.43 0.92 2.61
C ARG A 132 -7.11 -0.43 2.86
N GLY A 133 -6.41 -1.53 2.60
CA GLY A 133 -6.93 -2.87 2.88
C GLY A 133 -7.23 -3.04 4.37
N THR A 134 -6.34 -2.55 5.22
CA THR A 134 -6.50 -2.57 6.68
C THR A 134 -7.66 -1.69 7.14
N MET A 135 -7.77 -0.47 6.61
CA MET A 135 -8.87 0.45 6.91
C MET A 135 -10.22 -0.15 6.52
N TYR A 136 -10.29 -0.76 5.35
CA TYR A 136 -11.53 -1.39 4.89
C TYR A 136 -11.95 -2.54 5.80
N TYR A 137 -11.02 -3.38 6.25
CA TYR A 137 -11.31 -4.46 7.20
C TYR A 137 -11.80 -3.95 8.55
N LEU A 138 -11.16 -2.89 9.07
CA LEU A 138 -11.53 -2.28 10.35
C LEU A 138 -12.95 -1.70 10.34
N TRP A 139 -13.39 -1.11 9.23
CA TRP A 139 -14.54 -0.22 9.24
C TRP A 139 -15.75 -0.74 8.46
N SER A 140 -15.58 -1.66 7.51
CA SER A 140 -16.72 -2.17 6.78
C SER A 140 -17.53 -3.20 7.56
N GLY A 141 -16.91 -3.89 8.52
CA GLY A 141 -17.51 -5.06 9.19
C GLY A 141 -17.92 -6.19 8.23
N GLN A 142 -17.79 -5.95 6.93
CA GLN A 142 -18.24 -6.86 5.86
C GLN A 142 -17.20 -7.93 5.54
N TRP A 143 -15.92 -7.65 5.83
CA TRP A 143 -14.90 -8.65 5.62
C TRP A 143 -14.75 -9.53 6.85
N GLY A 144 -15.07 -10.79 6.71
CA GLY A 144 -14.57 -11.80 7.62
C GLY A 144 -13.04 -11.90 7.50
N LYS A 145 -12.39 -12.45 8.53
CA LYS A 145 -10.93 -12.67 8.56
C LYS A 145 -10.41 -13.27 7.25
N GLY A 146 -11.08 -14.28 6.68
CA GLY A 146 -10.66 -14.94 5.44
C GLY A 146 -10.65 -14.01 4.22
N ALA A 147 -11.63 -13.13 4.08
CA ALA A 147 -11.69 -12.19 2.96
C ALA A 147 -10.58 -11.11 3.06
N PHE A 148 -10.29 -10.63 4.28
CA PHE A 148 -9.17 -9.74 4.54
C PHE A 148 -7.84 -10.42 4.20
N THR A 149 -7.60 -11.62 4.73
CA THR A 149 -6.39 -12.41 4.50
C THR A 149 -6.12 -12.59 3.01
N SER A 150 -7.10 -13.13 2.25
CA SER A 150 -6.94 -13.38 0.82
C SER A 150 -6.65 -12.09 0.02
N ARG A 151 -7.22 -10.97 0.42
CA ARG A 151 -6.99 -9.71 -0.26
C ARG A 151 -5.62 -9.11 0.06
N MET A 152 -5.17 -9.22 1.31
CA MET A 152 -3.84 -8.80 1.71
C MET A 152 -2.75 -9.68 1.08
N GLU A 153 -2.98 -10.99 0.94
CA GLU A 153 -2.12 -11.90 0.16
C GLU A 153 -1.92 -11.40 -1.27
N SER A 154 -3.02 -11.01 -1.93
CA SER A 154 -2.93 -10.43 -3.28
C SER A 154 -2.13 -9.12 -3.33
N VAL A 155 -2.33 -8.23 -2.34
CA VAL A 155 -1.61 -6.96 -2.25
C VAL A 155 -0.12 -7.18 -2.02
N VAL A 156 0.23 -8.09 -1.10
CA VAL A 156 1.62 -8.44 -0.78
C VAL A 156 2.30 -9.09 -1.98
N ASN A 157 1.66 -10.07 -2.61
CA ASN A 157 2.20 -10.74 -3.80
C ASN A 157 2.46 -9.73 -4.94
N GLU A 158 1.49 -8.88 -5.28
CA GLU A 158 1.65 -7.88 -6.32
C GLU A 158 2.74 -6.85 -5.96
N GLY A 159 2.72 -6.33 -4.73
CA GLY A 159 3.65 -5.30 -4.28
C GLY A 159 5.10 -5.79 -4.28
N LEU A 160 5.36 -6.99 -3.75
CA LEU A 160 6.72 -7.53 -3.68
C LEU A 160 7.23 -8.04 -5.03
N THR A 161 6.34 -8.55 -5.91
CA THR A 161 6.70 -8.85 -7.30
C THR A 161 7.14 -7.57 -8.03
N ASN A 162 6.44 -6.46 -7.83
CA ASN A 162 6.81 -5.16 -8.41
C ASN A 162 8.11 -4.62 -7.81
N ALA A 163 8.36 -4.84 -6.52
CA ALA A 163 9.62 -4.49 -5.87
C ALA A 163 10.79 -5.25 -6.50
N TRP A 164 10.63 -6.54 -6.72
CA TRP A 164 11.63 -7.36 -7.41
C TRP A 164 11.91 -6.86 -8.82
N ALA A 165 10.85 -6.62 -9.60
CA ALA A 165 10.97 -6.07 -10.94
C ALA A 165 11.67 -4.70 -10.97
N ALA A 166 11.41 -3.84 -9.97
CA ALA A 166 12.07 -2.54 -9.84
C ALA A 166 13.57 -2.70 -9.55
N GLY A 167 13.95 -3.64 -8.68
CA GLY A 167 15.34 -3.94 -8.37
C GLY A 167 16.10 -4.46 -9.59
N MET A 168 15.55 -5.43 -10.32
CA MET A 168 16.12 -5.93 -11.57
C MET A 168 16.31 -4.81 -12.58
N LYS A 169 15.28 -3.99 -12.80
CA LYS A 169 15.33 -2.86 -13.72
C LYS A 169 16.43 -1.85 -13.34
N ARG A 170 16.56 -1.54 -12.05
CA ARG A 170 17.62 -0.66 -11.55
C ARG A 170 19.02 -1.25 -11.80
N GLY A 171 19.15 -2.57 -11.72
CA GLY A 171 20.34 -3.33 -12.11
C GLY A 171 20.57 -3.46 -13.62
N GLY A 172 19.66 -2.95 -14.46
CA GLY A 172 19.74 -2.98 -15.92
C GLY A 172 19.23 -4.26 -16.57
N LEU A 173 18.44 -5.05 -15.84
CA LEU A 173 17.76 -6.26 -16.32
C LEU A 173 16.27 -6.03 -16.53
N THR A 174 15.65 -6.89 -17.34
CA THR A 174 14.21 -6.85 -17.63
C THR A 174 13.51 -8.00 -16.91
N TYR A 175 12.52 -7.68 -16.09
CA TYR A 175 11.66 -8.68 -15.46
C TYR A 175 10.46 -8.99 -16.37
N PRO A 176 10.03 -10.25 -16.53
CA PRO A 176 10.66 -11.47 -15.99
C PRO A 176 11.72 -12.08 -16.93
N ASP A 177 12.01 -11.47 -18.08
CA ASP A 177 12.74 -12.08 -19.20
C ASP A 177 14.19 -12.45 -18.82
N ASP A 178 14.86 -11.62 -18.04
CA ASP A 178 16.24 -11.84 -17.58
C ASP A 178 16.34 -12.51 -16.22
N GLN A 179 15.21 -12.89 -15.59
CA GLN A 179 15.19 -13.55 -14.29
C GLN A 179 15.58 -15.02 -14.41
N THR A 180 16.57 -15.45 -13.62
CA THR A 180 16.94 -16.86 -13.51
C THR A 180 15.94 -17.65 -12.67
N ASP A 181 15.94 -18.98 -12.79
CA ASP A 181 15.08 -19.86 -11.98
C ASP A 181 15.39 -19.72 -10.47
N VAL A 182 16.66 -19.58 -10.10
CA VAL A 182 17.10 -19.40 -8.71
C VAL A 182 16.55 -18.09 -8.14
N GLU A 183 16.67 -16.99 -8.86
CA GLU A 183 16.13 -15.68 -8.45
C GLU A 183 14.60 -15.70 -8.34
N ARG A 184 13.95 -16.48 -9.20
CA ARG A 184 12.49 -16.67 -9.15
C ARG A 184 12.08 -17.44 -7.89
N GLU A 185 12.78 -18.49 -7.55
CA GLU A 185 12.54 -19.27 -6.33
C GLU A 185 12.78 -18.42 -5.09
N GLU A 186 13.84 -17.60 -5.07
CA GLU A 186 14.10 -16.67 -3.97
C GLU A 186 12.98 -15.64 -3.82
N MET A 187 12.56 -15.01 -4.92
CA MET A 187 11.45 -14.05 -4.91
C MET A 187 10.17 -14.68 -4.33
N PHE A 188 9.81 -15.89 -4.78
CA PHE A 188 8.64 -16.58 -4.27
C PHE A 188 8.76 -16.91 -2.79
N ALA A 189 9.93 -17.37 -2.34
CA ALA A 189 10.16 -17.68 -0.92
C ALA A 189 9.99 -16.42 -0.03
N LEU A 190 10.49 -15.28 -0.47
CA LEU A 190 10.30 -13.99 0.23
C LEU A 190 8.83 -13.59 0.28
N ILE A 191 8.11 -13.72 -0.82
CA ILE A 191 6.67 -13.40 -0.89
C ILE A 191 5.87 -14.33 0.03
N GLU A 192 6.12 -15.64 -0.03
CA GLU A 192 5.45 -16.62 0.83
C GLU A 192 5.72 -16.39 2.31
N GLN A 193 6.95 -16.01 2.66
CA GLN A 193 7.30 -15.66 4.03
C GLN A 193 6.46 -14.47 4.52
N GLU A 194 6.34 -13.40 3.74
CA GLU A 194 5.54 -12.24 4.13
C GLU A 194 4.04 -12.56 4.17
N ILE A 195 3.54 -13.36 3.24
CA ILE A 195 2.16 -13.82 3.21
C ILE A 195 1.83 -14.63 4.47
N SER A 196 2.75 -15.43 4.98
CA SER A 196 2.54 -16.26 6.17
C SER A 196 2.23 -15.46 7.44
N HIS A 197 2.59 -14.18 7.50
CA HIS A 197 2.32 -13.28 8.62
C HIS A 197 0.95 -12.56 8.54
N ILE A 198 0.24 -12.66 7.41
CA ILE A 198 -1.06 -11.99 7.23
C ILE A 198 -2.14 -12.48 8.21
N PRO A 199 -2.27 -13.79 8.49
CA PRO A 199 -3.22 -14.27 9.49
C PRO A 199 -3.01 -13.64 10.88
N ASP A 200 -1.75 -13.48 11.30
CA ASP A 200 -1.41 -12.88 12.59
C ASP A 200 -1.78 -11.39 12.63
N LEU A 201 -1.58 -10.67 11.51
CA LEU A 201 -2.06 -9.29 11.39
C LEU A 201 -3.58 -9.23 11.48
N ALA A 202 -4.29 -10.13 10.83
CA ALA A 202 -5.75 -10.18 10.89
C ALA A 202 -6.26 -10.41 12.32
N ASP A 203 -5.60 -11.30 13.06
CA ASP A 203 -5.92 -11.56 14.47
C ASP A 203 -5.62 -10.35 15.35
N TYR A 204 -4.46 -9.74 15.17
CA TYR A 204 -4.10 -8.49 15.86
C TYR A 204 -5.14 -7.39 15.64
N ILE A 205 -5.60 -7.20 14.41
CA ILE A 205 -6.63 -6.21 14.07
C ILE A 205 -7.94 -6.55 14.76
N ALA A 206 -8.38 -7.82 14.70
CA ALA A 206 -9.63 -8.26 15.31
C ALA A 206 -9.64 -8.09 16.84
N GLU A 207 -8.53 -8.39 17.51
CA GLU A 207 -8.38 -8.24 18.95
C GLU A 207 -8.36 -6.78 19.39
N ASN A 208 -7.60 -5.94 18.70
CA ASN A 208 -7.44 -4.53 19.07
C ASN A 208 -8.65 -3.68 18.69
N ASN A 209 -9.41 -4.05 17.66
CA ASN A 209 -10.65 -3.36 17.31
C ASN A 209 -11.76 -3.60 18.35
N LYS A 210 -11.78 -4.76 19.00
CA LYS A 210 -12.83 -5.14 19.98
C LYS A 210 -12.55 -4.70 21.41
N ALA A 211 -11.29 -4.68 21.81
CA ALA A 211 -10.95 -4.72 23.24
C ALA A 211 -10.46 -3.39 23.83
N SER A 212 -9.94 -2.46 23.07
CA SER A 212 -9.12 -1.41 23.69
C SER A 212 -9.45 0.02 23.31
N GLY A 213 -10.35 0.27 22.35
CA GLY A 213 -10.45 1.62 21.78
C GLY A 213 -9.09 2.09 21.24
N ALA A 214 -8.23 1.14 20.85
CA ALA A 214 -6.99 1.48 20.19
C ALA A 214 -7.32 2.34 18.97
N SER A 215 -6.63 3.46 18.84
CA SER A 215 -6.84 4.38 17.72
C SER A 215 -6.62 3.59 16.43
N SER A 216 -7.52 3.75 15.48
CA SER A 216 -7.41 3.16 14.14
C SER A 216 -6.03 3.42 13.52
N ASP A 217 -5.42 4.56 13.89
CA ASP A 217 -4.09 4.98 13.42
C ASP A 217 -2.99 4.01 13.85
N VAL A 218 -3.07 3.43 15.05
CA VAL A 218 -2.07 2.45 15.52
C VAL A 218 -2.10 1.19 14.67
N ILE A 219 -3.31 0.73 14.33
CA ILE A 219 -3.50 -0.48 13.51
C ILE A 219 -3.06 -0.22 12.06
N ILE A 220 -3.45 0.92 11.50
CA ILE A 220 -3.07 1.34 10.15
C ILE A 220 -1.55 1.50 10.05
N ASN A 221 -0.93 2.15 11.03
CA ASN A 221 0.52 2.31 11.08
C ASN A 221 1.25 0.96 11.17
N LYS A 222 0.69 -0.03 11.87
CA LYS A 222 1.28 -1.37 11.92
C LYS A 222 1.26 -2.05 10.54
N ALA A 223 0.17 -1.91 9.79
CA ALA A 223 0.11 -2.40 8.41
C ALA A 223 1.08 -1.63 7.49
N ALA A 224 1.19 -0.31 7.67
CA ALA A 224 2.13 0.52 6.92
C ALA A 224 3.59 0.12 7.12
N LEU A 225 3.96 -0.43 8.29
CA LEU A 225 5.32 -0.93 8.54
C LEU A 225 5.71 -2.07 7.59
N TRP A 226 4.75 -2.80 7.04
CA TRP A 226 5.06 -3.82 6.03
C TRP A 226 5.55 -3.26 4.70
N SER A 227 5.30 -1.99 4.42
CA SER A 227 5.84 -1.35 3.22
C SER A 227 7.37 -1.35 3.17
N VAL A 228 8.03 -1.41 4.34
CA VAL A 228 9.49 -1.54 4.46
C VAL A 228 10.01 -2.77 3.70
N ARG A 229 9.21 -3.84 3.60
CA ARG A 229 9.57 -5.04 2.85
C ARG A 229 9.74 -4.80 1.36
N TRP A 230 9.07 -3.81 0.83
CA TRP A 230 9.24 -3.42 -0.57
C TRP A 230 10.70 -3.09 -0.90
N ARG A 231 11.35 -2.27 -0.07
CA ARG A 231 12.76 -1.91 -0.28
C ARG A 231 13.73 -3.06 0.00
N ASP A 232 13.40 -3.91 0.95
CA ASP A 232 14.19 -5.12 1.22
C ASP A 232 14.24 -6.02 -0.03
N VAL A 233 13.08 -6.34 -0.59
CA VAL A 233 12.96 -7.16 -1.80
C VAL A 233 13.58 -6.47 -3.02
N GLU A 234 13.36 -5.17 -3.18
CA GLU A 234 13.95 -4.37 -4.26
C GLU A 234 15.48 -4.36 -4.20
N SER A 235 16.06 -4.22 -3.00
CA SER A 235 17.51 -4.21 -2.85
C SER A 235 18.15 -5.58 -3.10
N ARG A 236 17.48 -6.68 -2.74
CA ARG A 236 17.93 -8.05 -3.08
C ARG A 236 17.94 -8.29 -4.58
N ALA A 237 16.83 -7.96 -5.26
CA ALA A 237 16.75 -8.08 -6.71
C ALA A 237 17.80 -7.20 -7.43
N PHE A 238 18.07 -6.00 -6.89
CA PHE A 238 19.15 -5.16 -7.40
C PHE A 238 20.53 -5.81 -7.23
N LEU A 239 20.81 -6.38 -6.06
CA LEU A 239 22.09 -7.09 -5.81
C LEU A 239 22.25 -8.31 -6.72
N ALA A 240 21.20 -9.10 -6.92
CA ALA A 240 21.19 -10.22 -7.85
C ALA A 240 21.51 -9.75 -9.28
N ALA A 241 20.83 -8.70 -9.77
CA ALA A 241 21.06 -8.10 -11.08
C ALA A 241 22.49 -7.51 -11.23
N MET A 242 23.11 -7.15 -10.10
CA MET A 242 24.45 -6.58 -10.03
C MET A 242 25.52 -7.63 -9.60
N ALA A 243 25.23 -8.92 -9.68
CA ALA A 243 26.05 -9.99 -9.09
C ALA A 243 27.56 -9.80 -9.28
N ASP A 244 27.99 -9.56 -10.51
CA ASP A 244 29.42 -9.40 -10.86
C ASP A 244 29.89 -7.95 -10.90
N ARG A 245 28.99 -6.99 -10.70
CA ARG A 245 29.29 -5.56 -10.76
C ARG A 245 29.50 -4.96 -9.36
N PRO A 246 30.31 -3.89 -9.26
CA PRO A 246 30.51 -3.23 -7.98
C PRO A 246 29.26 -2.45 -7.55
N VAL A 247 28.91 -2.57 -6.28
CA VAL A 247 27.81 -1.87 -5.63
C VAL A 247 28.32 -1.19 -4.38
N THR A 248 28.01 0.10 -4.23
CA THR A 248 28.40 0.93 -3.09
C THR A 248 27.23 1.13 -2.14
N TRP A 249 27.48 1.00 -0.84
CA TRP A 249 26.51 1.29 0.21
C TRP A 249 26.55 2.77 0.58
N HIS A 250 25.38 3.41 0.65
CA HIS A 250 25.23 4.79 1.12
C HIS A 250 24.24 4.87 2.27
N ILE A 251 24.57 5.64 3.29
CA ILE A 251 23.61 6.01 4.33
C ILE A 251 22.70 7.12 3.80
N GLY A 252 21.42 7.08 4.19
CA GLY A 252 20.43 8.07 3.82
C GLY A 252 20.45 9.35 4.67
N ALA A 253 19.36 10.10 4.63
CA ALA A 253 19.23 11.38 5.31
C ALA A 253 18.75 11.29 6.76
N THR A 254 18.56 10.10 7.31
CA THR A 254 18.11 9.91 8.70
C THR A 254 19.13 10.45 9.71
N GLU A 255 18.67 11.07 10.80
CA GLU A 255 19.57 11.62 11.83
C GLU A 255 20.38 10.55 12.57
N LYS A 256 19.86 9.33 12.66
CA LYS A 256 20.48 8.23 13.38
C LYS A 256 20.63 7.01 12.48
N HIS A 257 21.86 6.56 12.34
CA HIS A 257 22.19 5.34 11.60
C HIS A 257 22.63 4.23 12.56
N CYS A 258 22.26 3.00 12.26
CA CYS A 258 22.74 1.85 13.03
C CYS A 258 24.26 1.62 12.79
N PRO A 259 24.94 0.93 13.73
CA PRO A 259 26.37 0.64 13.57
C PRO A 259 26.74 -0.09 12.29
N ASP A 260 25.86 -0.94 11.79
CA ASP A 260 26.07 -1.68 10.54
C ASP A 260 26.07 -0.75 9.33
N CYS A 261 25.05 0.12 9.23
CA CYS A 261 24.96 1.09 8.14
C CYS A 261 26.14 2.08 8.15
N LEU A 262 26.57 2.55 9.34
CA LEU A 262 27.76 3.39 9.48
C LEU A 262 29.03 2.65 9.02
N TRP A 263 29.15 1.37 9.37
CA TRP A 263 30.28 0.56 8.91
C TRP A 263 30.30 0.36 7.40
N ALA A 264 29.12 0.14 6.78
CA ALA A 264 28.97 -0.13 5.35
C ALA A 264 29.14 1.12 4.48
N ASN A 265 28.88 2.30 5.03
CA ASN A 265 28.87 3.56 4.27
C ASN A 265 30.16 3.78 3.48
N GLY A 266 29.99 4.01 2.17
CA GLY A 266 31.10 4.20 1.23
C GLY A 266 31.86 2.93 0.86
N LYS A 267 31.49 1.76 1.42
CA LYS A 267 32.11 0.49 0.99
C LYS A 267 31.48 -0.02 -0.28
N THR A 268 32.34 -0.57 -1.12
CA THR A 268 31.98 -1.13 -2.42
C THR A 268 32.39 -2.59 -2.47
N TYR A 269 31.45 -3.47 -2.77
CA TYR A 269 31.67 -4.87 -3.06
C TYR A 269 30.86 -5.27 -4.28
N ARG A 270 31.12 -6.45 -4.86
CA ARG A 270 30.23 -6.99 -5.89
C ARG A 270 28.86 -7.30 -5.33
N GLY A 271 27.80 -7.22 -6.11
CA GLY A 271 26.44 -7.56 -5.67
C GLY A 271 26.37 -8.92 -5.02
N SER A 272 26.93 -9.96 -5.64
CA SER A 272 27.01 -11.32 -5.10
C SER A 272 27.76 -11.44 -3.77
N VAL A 273 28.70 -10.54 -3.48
CA VAL A 273 29.40 -10.50 -2.19
C VAL A 273 28.50 -9.89 -1.11
N TRP A 274 27.83 -8.78 -1.39
CA TRP A 274 26.87 -8.21 -0.47
C TRP A 274 25.78 -9.23 -0.11
N GLU A 275 25.20 -9.87 -1.11
CA GLU A 275 24.15 -10.88 -0.97
C GLU A 275 24.63 -12.09 -0.14
N LYS A 276 25.77 -12.69 -0.51
CA LYS A 276 26.36 -13.84 0.20
C LYS A 276 26.54 -13.59 1.70
N TYR A 277 26.82 -12.35 2.09
CA TYR A 277 27.02 -11.96 3.49
C TYR A 277 25.78 -11.32 4.12
N ASN A 278 24.61 -11.44 3.45
CA ASN A 278 23.30 -10.99 3.88
C ASN A 278 23.20 -9.46 4.09
N TRP A 279 23.96 -8.71 3.30
CA TRP A 279 23.95 -7.25 3.33
C TRP A 279 23.07 -6.69 2.22
N HIS A 280 21.87 -6.30 2.58
CA HIS A 280 20.94 -5.54 1.73
C HIS A 280 20.25 -4.46 2.57
N THR A 281 19.81 -3.40 1.94
CA THR A 281 19.16 -2.30 2.67
C THR A 281 17.85 -2.80 3.26
N GLN A 282 17.53 -2.30 4.45
CA GLN A 282 16.35 -2.68 5.24
C GLN A 282 16.28 -4.18 5.63
N SER A 283 17.40 -4.89 5.56
CA SER A 283 17.50 -6.24 6.07
C SER A 283 17.17 -6.33 7.55
N GLN A 284 16.41 -7.34 7.93
CA GLN A 284 16.19 -7.69 9.35
C GLN A 284 17.48 -8.12 10.06
N ALA A 285 18.49 -8.55 9.31
CA ALA A 285 19.79 -8.93 9.85
C ALA A 285 20.65 -7.74 10.31
N LEU A 286 20.31 -6.51 9.90
CA LEU A 286 20.95 -5.29 10.36
C LEU A 286 20.59 -4.99 11.82
N SER A 287 21.46 -4.30 12.56
CA SER A 287 21.20 -3.88 13.94
C SER A 287 19.97 -2.97 14.09
N CYS A 288 19.50 -2.33 13.02
CA CYS A 288 18.25 -1.57 13.00
C CYS A 288 17.03 -2.43 12.60
N HIS A 289 17.22 -3.71 12.30
CA HIS A 289 16.18 -4.61 11.79
C HIS A 289 15.40 -4.05 10.58
N GLY A 290 16.03 -3.18 9.79
CA GLY A 290 15.39 -2.50 8.66
C GLY A 290 14.49 -1.32 9.02
N TYR A 291 14.20 -1.10 10.30
CA TYR A 291 13.33 -0.01 10.72
C TYR A 291 14.01 1.36 10.56
N ASN A 292 13.28 2.31 9.97
CA ASN A 292 13.77 3.67 9.71
C ASN A 292 15.12 3.73 9.00
N CYS A 293 15.43 2.71 8.20
CA CYS A 293 16.63 2.64 7.40
C CYS A 293 16.38 3.32 6.05
N ASP A 294 17.08 4.42 5.81
CA ASP A 294 17.05 5.17 4.54
C ASP A 294 18.35 4.96 3.72
N CYS A 295 19.03 3.85 3.96
CA CYS A 295 20.23 3.48 3.23
C CYS A 295 19.89 3.03 1.81
N SER A 296 20.84 3.20 0.90
CA SER A 296 20.72 2.81 -0.51
C SER A 296 21.96 2.08 -1.01
N LEU A 297 21.78 1.33 -2.07
CA LEU A 297 22.82 0.65 -2.82
C LEU A 297 22.86 1.26 -4.24
N THR A 298 24.04 1.60 -4.73
CA THR A 298 24.21 2.25 -6.05
C THR A 298 25.38 1.68 -6.83
N ASP A 299 25.32 1.79 -8.15
CA ASP A 299 26.44 1.55 -9.04
C ASP A 299 27.17 2.88 -9.30
N ASP A 300 28.17 3.17 -8.49
CA ASP A 300 28.95 4.41 -8.62
C ASP A 300 30.20 4.23 -9.49
N GLY A 301 30.40 3.05 -10.08
CA GLY A 301 31.61 2.71 -10.82
C GLY A 301 32.87 2.63 -9.95
N ASN A 302 32.73 2.57 -8.63
CA ASN A 302 33.86 2.46 -7.70
C ASN A 302 34.53 1.09 -7.80
N LYS A 303 35.82 1.04 -7.50
CA LYS A 303 36.53 -0.26 -7.41
C LYS A 303 36.11 -1.02 -6.15
N PRO A 304 35.83 -2.32 -6.24
CA PRO A 304 35.51 -3.14 -5.07
C PRO A 304 36.62 -3.10 -4.00
N ASN A 305 36.21 -3.03 -2.75
CA ASN A 305 37.09 -3.18 -1.60
C ASN A 305 37.73 -4.59 -1.60
N LYS A 306 38.93 -4.70 -1.02
CA LYS A 306 39.57 -5.99 -0.80
C LYS A 306 38.88 -6.74 0.32
N GLY A 307 38.77 -8.05 0.18
CA GLY A 307 38.13 -8.94 1.16
C GLY A 307 36.60 -8.95 1.04
N HIS A 308 35.93 -9.12 2.15
CA HIS A 308 34.45 -9.22 2.21
C HIS A 308 33.91 -8.57 3.48
N PRO A 309 32.63 -8.20 3.53
CA PRO A 309 31.97 -7.77 4.75
C PRO A 309 31.88 -8.91 5.76
N ARG A 310 31.63 -8.59 7.02
CA ARG A 310 31.27 -9.60 8.02
C ARG A 310 29.92 -10.21 7.64
N MET A 311 29.67 -11.47 8.01
CA MET A 311 28.37 -12.08 7.87
C MET A 311 27.38 -11.37 8.81
N LEU A 312 26.25 -10.93 8.31
CA LEU A 312 25.14 -10.54 9.16
C LEU A 312 24.34 -11.81 9.51
N ILE A 313 24.27 -12.08 10.81
CA ILE A 313 23.47 -13.18 11.34
C ILE A 313 22.14 -12.54 11.72
N GLY A 314 21.06 -12.95 11.05
CA GLY A 314 19.74 -12.48 11.38
C GLY A 314 19.47 -12.70 12.88
N GLY A 315 19.02 -11.68 13.59
CA GLY A 315 18.55 -11.84 14.96
C GLY A 315 17.37 -12.82 14.98
N GLU A 316 17.38 -13.76 15.90
CA GLU A 316 16.26 -14.63 16.24
C GLU A 316 15.07 -13.80 16.78
#